data_cb56e74c0a8f67c1a5faf59af1cbcedf
#
_entry.id   cb56e74c0a8f67c1a5faf59af1cbcedf
#
_cell.length_a   1.000
_cell.length_b   1.000
_cell.length_c   1.000
_cell.angle_alpha   90.00
_cell.angle_beta   90.00
_cell.angle_gamma   90.00
#
_symmetry.space_group_name_H-M   'P 1'
#
loop_
_entity.id
_entity.type
_entity.pdbx_description
1 polymer ?
#
loop_
_entity_poly.entity_id
_entity_poly.type
_entity_poly.pdbx_seq_one_letter_code
_entity_poly.pdbx_strand_id
1 'polypeptide(L)'
;ELTAEKTALEAQYKKFQGMNLKLNMARGKPGPHQMDLAMDLLKMDNYITDNGFDTRNYGELEGLPEARALFADVFGVQPGEVFVGGNSSLQLMYNLVAIGMMFGFQDSPKPWGQVEHRKFLCPVPGYDRHFAITEEMGFELISVPMSPDGFLISVSTIRSKPHRSQK
;
A
#
# COMPACT_ATOMS: atom_id res chain seq x y z
N GLU A 1 19.74 -26.84 -28.64
CA GLU A 1 19.71 -26.29 -27.29
C GLU A 1 18.28 -25.88 -26.91
N LEU A 2 17.65 -24.95 -27.60
CA LEU A 2 16.25 -24.50 -27.35
C LEU A 2 15.21 -25.64 -27.44
N THR A 3 15.39 -26.58 -28.36
CA THR A 3 14.47 -27.71 -28.51
C THR A 3 14.52 -28.67 -27.32
N ALA A 4 15.72 -28.91 -26.77
CA ALA A 4 15.89 -29.76 -25.61
C ALA A 4 15.28 -29.09 -24.35
N GLU A 5 15.48 -27.80 -24.20
CA GLU A 5 14.92 -27.00 -23.12
C GLU A 5 13.38 -26.99 -23.19
N LYS A 6 12.80 -26.75 -24.37
CA LYS A 6 11.36 -26.83 -24.59
C LYS A 6 10.80 -28.20 -24.18
N THR A 7 11.44 -29.30 -24.59
CA THR A 7 10.99 -30.65 -24.23
C THR A 7 11.01 -30.87 -22.71
N ALA A 8 12.05 -30.38 -22.02
CA ALA A 8 12.16 -30.48 -20.58
C ALA A 8 11.06 -29.68 -19.86
N LEU A 9 10.78 -28.45 -20.31
CA LEU A 9 9.71 -27.60 -19.76
C LEU A 9 8.32 -28.20 -20.01
N GLU A 10 8.08 -28.75 -21.20
CA GLU A 10 6.82 -29.46 -21.51
C GLU A 10 6.61 -30.69 -20.60
N ALA A 11 7.65 -31.45 -20.31
CA ALA A 11 7.59 -32.56 -19.39
C ALA A 11 7.27 -32.13 -17.96
N GLN A 12 7.87 -31.04 -17.48
CA GLN A 12 7.57 -30.44 -16.17
C GLN A 12 6.12 -29.95 -16.12
N TYR A 13 5.67 -29.25 -17.15
CA TYR A 13 4.31 -28.75 -17.22
C TYR A 13 3.27 -29.88 -17.14
N LYS A 14 3.48 -30.95 -17.92
CA LYS A 14 2.62 -32.15 -17.85
C LYS A 14 2.61 -32.81 -16.47
N LYS A 15 3.76 -32.83 -15.79
CA LYS A 15 3.85 -33.31 -14.40
C LYS A 15 2.96 -32.48 -13.48
N PHE A 16 3.04 -31.15 -13.55
CA PHE A 16 2.18 -30.27 -12.74
C PHE A 16 0.69 -30.41 -13.07
N GLN A 17 0.34 -30.55 -14.35
CA GLN A 17 -1.04 -30.85 -14.76
C GLN A 17 -1.55 -32.16 -14.14
N GLY A 18 -0.72 -33.20 -14.12
CA GLY A 18 -1.07 -34.49 -13.52
C GLY A 18 -1.26 -34.46 -11.99
N MET A 19 -0.73 -33.45 -11.29
CA MET A 19 -0.90 -33.26 -9.85
C MET A 19 -2.29 -32.72 -9.47
N ASN A 20 -3.12 -32.33 -10.43
CA ASN A 20 -4.47 -31.78 -10.24
C ASN A 20 -4.53 -30.68 -9.17
N LEU A 21 -3.56 -29.77 -9.18
CA LEU A 21 -3.42 -28.69 -8.22
C LEU A 21 -4.57 -27.68 -8.38
N LYS A 22 -5.25 -27.37 -7.28
CA LYS A 22 -6.30 -26.35 -7.22
C LYS A 22 -5.75 -25.06 -6.61
N LEU A 23 -4.76 -24.46 -7.27
CA LEU A 23 -4.11 -23.24 -6.82
C LEU A 23 -4.85 -22.02 -7.36
N ASN A 24 -5.11 -21.06 -6.49
CA ASN A 24 -5.66 -19.76 -6.85
C ASN A 24 -4.58 -18.68 -6.66
N MET A 25 -4.11 -18.12 -7.77
CA MET A 25 -3.11 -17.04 -7.78
C MET A 25 -3.74 -15.66 -8.04
N ALA A 26 -5.06 -15.56 -8.11
CA ALA A 26 -5.73 -14.31 -8.47
C ALA A 26 -5.65 -13.24 -7.36
N ARG A 27 -5.49 -13.66 -6.10
CA ARG A 27 -5.35 -12.75 -4.96
C ARG A 27 -4.45 -13.35 -3.88
N GLY A 28 -3.51 -12.53 -3.37
CA GLY A 28 -2.81 -12.82 -2.13
C GLY A 28 -3.78 -12.66 -0.95
N LYS A 29 -4.14 -13.77 -0.31
CA LYS A 29 -4.95 -13.80 0.90
C LYS A 29 -4.23 -14.63 1.95
N PRO A 30 -4.24 -14.22 3.24
CA PRO A 30 -3.77 -15.09 4.31
C PRO A 30 -4.50 -16.43 4.29
N GLY A 31 -3.78 -17.51 4.47
CA GLY A 31 -4.37 -18.83 4.63
C GLY A 31 -5.09 -18.97 5.98
N PRO A 32 -5.98 -19.99 6.14
CA PRO A 32 -6.72 -20.19 7.39
C PRO A 32 -5.83 -20.22 8.64
N HIS A 33 -4.72 -20.96 8.59
CA HIS A 33 -3.77 -21.04 9.72
C HIS A 33 -3.14 -19.69 10.10
N GLN A 34 -2.97 -18.78 9.15
CA GLN A 34 -2.47 -17.43 9.43
C GLN A 34 -3.56 -16.59 10.12
N MET A 35 -4.82 -16.76 9.72
CA MET A 35 -5.95 -16.08 10.36
C MET A 35 -6.18 -16.61 11.79
N ASP A 36 -6.00 -17.91 12.03
CA ASP A 36 -6.14 -18.54 13.35
C ASP A 36 -5.21 -17.90 14.39
N LEU A 37 -4.04 -17.40 13.99
CA LEU A 37 -3.10 -16.70 14.87
C LEU A 37 -3.68 -15.42 15.50
N ALA A 38 -4.63 -14.78 14.83
CA ALA A 38 -5.26 -13.54 15.28
C ALA A 38 -6.60 -13.77 16.02
N MET A 39 -7.08 -15.01 16.13
CA MET A 39 -8.41 -15.29 16.69
C MET A 39 -8.55 -14.90 18.17
N ASP A 40 -7.47 -14.92 18.92
CA ASP A 40 -7.51 -14.52 20.34
C ASP A 40 -7.79 -13.03 20.53
N LEU A 41 -7.51 -12.19 19.51
CA LEU A 41 -7.88 -10.78 19.52
C LEU A 41 -9.40 -10.56 19.62
N LEU A 42 -10.20 -11.53 19.21
CA LEU A 42 -11.67 -11.46 19.31
C LEU A 42 -12.20 -11.81 20.70
N LYS A 43 -11.34 -12.29 21.60
CA LYS A 43 -11.70 -12.70 22.97
C LYS A 43 -11.32 -11.67 24.02
N MET A 44 -11.13 -10.41 23.61
CA MET A 44 -10.78 -9.34 24.52
C MET A 44 -11.92 -9.09 25.52
N ASP A 45 -11.58 -9.05 26.78
CA ASP A 45 -12.47 -8.76 27.91
C ASP A 45 -12.17 -7.43 28.60
N ASN A 46 -11.02 -6.83 28.31
CA ASN A 46 -10.64 -5.50 28.78
C ASN A 46 -10.83 -4.46 27.67
N TYR A 47 -11.65 -3.47 27.93
CA TYR A 47 -11.99 -2.39 27.00
C TYR A 47 -11.47 -1.02 27.47
N ILE A 48 -10.74 -0.99 28.57
CA ILE A 48 -10.21 0.25 29.13
C ILE A 48 -8.72 0.34 28.83
N THR A 49 -8.32 1.44 28.25
CA THR A 49 -6.91 1.75 27.96
C THR A 49 -6.13 2.11 29.23
N ASP A 50 -4.82 2.16 29.17
CA ASP A 50 -3.95 2.51 30.30
C ASP A 50 -4.25 3.91 30.84
N ASN A 51 -4.71 4.84 29.99
CA ASN A 51 -5.14 6.19 30.40
C ASN A 51 -6.61 6.29 30.86
N GLY A 52 -7.32 5.14 30.95
CA GLY A 52 -8.70 5.07 31.44
C GLY A 52 -9.77 5.36 30.40
N PHE A 53 -9.43 5.40 29.11
CA PHE A 53 -10.42 5.58 28.05
C PHE A 53 -11.16 4.26 27.76
N ASP A 54 -12.50 4.33 27.68
CA ASP A 54 -13.34 3.19 27.31
C ASP A 54 -13.44 3.07 25.78
N THR A 55 -12.77 2.07 25.21
CA THR A 55 -12.67 1.86 23.76
C THR A 55 -13.99 1.51 23.08
N ARG A 56 -15.05 1.26 23.85
CA ARG A 56 -16.42 1.07 23.31
C ARG A 56 -17.09 2.40 22.95
N ASN A 57 -16.47 3.53 23.34
CA ASN A 57 -16.94 4.86 23.03
C ASN A 57 -16.08 5.48 21.91
N TYR A 58 -16.55 6.60 21.35
CA TYR A 58 -15.78 7.42 20.41
C TYR A 58 -14.91 8.43 21.16
N GLY A 59 -13.85 8.92 20.51
CA GLY A 59 -13.01 9.99 21.10
C GLY A 59 -11.62 10.05 20.50
N GLU A 60 -10.86 9.01 20.54
CA GLU A 60 -9.46 8.96 20.09
C GLU A 60 -9.35 9.01 18.56
N LEU A 61 -9.49 10.23 17.99
CA LEU A 61 -9.60 10.45 16.54
C LEU A 61 -8.36 9.98 15.75
N GLU A 62 -7.19 10.07 16.36
CA GLU A 62 -5.91 9.67 15.74
C GLU A 62 -5.57 8.19 16.00
N GLY A 63 -6.38 7.52 16.78
CA GLY A 63 -6.15 6.17 17.29
C GLY A 63 -5.64 6.14 18.73
N LEU A 64 -5.81 5.00 19.38
CA LEU A 64 -5.39 4.80 20.76
C LEU A 64 -3.88 5.08 20.92
N PRO A 65 -3.45 5.77 22.00
CA PRO A 65 -2.04 6.05 22.24
C PRO A 65 -1.16 4.81 22.21
N GLU A 66 -1.64 3.70 22.78
CA GLU A 66 -0.92 2.42 22.82
C GLU A 66 -0.74 1.84 21.39
N ALA A 67 -1.77 1.92 20.57
CA ALA A 67 -1.69 1.47 19.17
C ALA A 67 -0.73 2.35 18.36
N ARG A 68 -0.77 3.67 18.56
CA ARG A 68 0.15 4.60 17.90
C ARG A 68 1.60 4.35 18.32
N ALA A 69 1.84 4.11 19.61
CA ALA A 69 3.18 3.79 20.12
C ALA A 69 3.70 2.46 19.52
N LEU A 70 2.86 1.42 19.48
CA LEU A 70 3.22 0.12 18.94
C LEU A 70 3.62 0.24 17.45
N PHE A 71 2.81 0.92 16.64
CA PHE A 71 3.11 1.06 15.21
C PHE A 71 4.23 2.05 14.92
N ALA A 72 4.44 3.04 15.78
CA ALA A 72 5.59 3.94 15.69
C ALA A 72 6.92 3.16 15.81
N ASP A 73 6.99 2.22 16.75
CA ASP A 73 8.15 1.33 16.90
C ASP A 73 8.37 0.47 15.65
N VAL A 74 7.30 -0.13 15.11
CA VAL A 74 7.37 -0.95 13.89
C VAL A 74 7.84 -0.15 12.67
N PHE A 75 7.41 1.10 12.54
CA PHE A 75 7.74 1.96 11.40
C PHE A 75 9.00 2.81 11.59
N GLY A 76 9.56 2.86 12.79
CA GLY A 76 10.71 3.69 13.12
C GLY A 76 10.42 5.19 13.08
N VAL A 77 9.23 5.60 13.49
CA VAL A 77 8.75 6.99 13.53
C VAL A 77 8.32 7.38 14.95
N GLN A 78 7.94 8.64 15.16
CA GLN A 78 7.38 9.05 16.45
C GLN A 78 5.89 8.71 16.57
N PRO A 79 5.34 8.42 17.75
CA PRO A 79 3.91 8.16 17.94
C PRO A 79 3.00 9.29 17.41
N GLY A 80 3.48 10.55 17.45
CA GLY A 80 2.77 11.70 16.88
C GLY A 80 2.65 11.70 15.36
N GLU A 81 3.46 10.88 14.66
CA GLU A 81 3.44 10.72 13.21
C GLU A 81 2.56 9.56 12.75
N VAL A 82 1.96 8.81 13.70
CA VAL A 82 1.09 7.66 13.42
C VAL A 82 -0.37 8.06 13.57
N PHE A 83 -1.14 7.78 12.53
CA PHE A 83 -2.60 7.85 12.53
C PHE A 83 -3.17 6.46 12.29
N VAL A 84 -4.02 5.99 13.19
CA VAL A 84 -4.68 4.67 13.08
C VAL A 84 -6.06 4.85 12.48
N GLY A 85 -6.24 4.34 11.28
CA GLY A 85 -7.51 4.39 10.56
C GLY A 85 -8.22 3.04 10.48
N GLY A 86 -9.17 2.94 9.59
CA GLY A 86 -9.89 1.70 9.31
C GLY A 86 -9.01 0.64 8.63
N ASN A 87 -9.55 -0.55 8.47
CA ASN A 87 -8.85 -1.73 7.93
C ASN A 87 -8.67 -1.72 6.40
N SER A 88 -9.14 -0.71 5.69
CA SER A 88 -8.99 -0.58 4.25
C SER A 88 -7.88 0.41 3.90
N SER A 89 -6.72 -0.08 3.50
CA SER A 89 -5.61 0.77 3.05
C SER A 89 -5.98 1.61 1.82
N LEU A 90 -6.79 1.08 0.91
CA LEU A 90 -7.29 1.83 -0.26
C LEU A 90 -8.15 3.03 0.16
N GLN A 91 -9.01 2.85 1.17
CA GLN A 91 -9.83 3.95 1.68
C GLN A 91 -8.95 5.04 2.32
N LEU A 92 -7.95 4.64 3.10
CA LEU A 92 -7.00 5.58 3.71
C LEU A 92 -6.23 6.36 2.66
N MET A 93 -5.72 5.68 1.63
CA MET A 93 -5.00 6.34 0.54
C MET A 93 -5.88 7.28 -0.27
N TYR A 94 -7.11 6.84 -0.59
CA TYR A 94 -8.08 7.70 -1.24
C TYR A 94 -8.34 8.96 -0.42
N ASN A 95 -8.60 8.81 0.88
CA ASN A 95 -8.86 9.93 1.78
C ASN A 95 -7.68 10.91 1.83
N LEU A 96 -6.44 10.40 1.93
CA LEU A 96 -5.25 11.26 1.93
C LEU A 96 -5.12 12.05 0.64
N VAL A 97 -5.28 11.41 -0.52
CA VAL A 97 -5.19 12.10 -1.81
C VAL A 97 -6.34 13.10 -1.94
N ALA A 98 -7.56 12.74 -1.54
CA ALA A 98 -8.72 13.64 -1.58
C ALA A 98 -8.52 14.88 -0.68
N ILE A 99 -7.99 14.71 0.53
CA ILE A 99 -7.66 15.82 1.43
C ILE A 99 -6.61 16.73 0.78
N GLY A 100 -5.53 16.14 0.24
CA GLY A 100 -4.52 16.90 -0.49
C GLY A 100 -5.09 17.67 -1.68
N MET A 101 -6.00 17.05 -2.44
CA MET A 101 -6.68 17.69 -3.58
C MET A 101 -7.56 18.87 -3.16
N MET A 102 -8.33 18.71 -2.08
CA MET A 102 -9.30 19.72 -1.64
C MET A 102 -8.68 20.83 -0.80
N PHE A 103 -7.75 20.49 0.08
CA PHE A 103 -7.26 21.40 1.11
C PHE A 103 -5.75 21.63 1.06
N GLY A 104 -4.99 20.68 0.50
CA GLY A 104 -3.53 20.61 0.67
C GLY A 104 -3.14 20.08 2.04
N PHE A 105 -1.84 20.08 2.32
CA PHE A 105 -1.26 19.80 3.62
C PHE A 105 -0.50 21.01 4.15
N GLN A 106 0.01 20.94 5.37
CA GLN A 106 0.66 22.07 6.05
C GLN A 106 1.73 22.76 5.20
N ASP A 107 2.51 22.01 4.43
CA ASP A 107 3.59 22.52 3.58
C ASP A 107 3.14 22.83 2.14
N SER A 108 1.87 22.64 1.83
CA SER A 108 1.34 22.89 0.49
C SER A 108 1.03 24.38 0.32
N PRO A 109 1.62 25.07 -0.67
CA PRO A 109 1.33 26.49 -0.92
C PRO A 109 -0.13 26.73 -1.34
N LYS A 110 -0.79 25.71 -1.86
CA LYS A 110 -2.19 25.67 -2.26
C LYS A 110 -2.69 24.24 -2.35
N PRO A 111 -4.03 24.00 -2.36
CA PRO A 111 -4.58 22.67 -2.60
C PRO A 111 -4.03 22.04 -3.88
N TRP A 112 -3.77 20.74 -3.84
CA TRP A 112 -3.22 20.03 -5.00
C TRP A 112 -4.14 20.11 -6.21
N GLY A 113 -5.46 20.19 -6.02
CA GLY A 113 -6.42 20.39 -7.11
C GLY A 113 -6.20 21.67 -7.93
N GLN A 114 -5.52 22.65 -7.35
CA GLN A 114 -5.17 23.93 -8.01
C GLN A 114 -3.76 23.94 -8.60
N VAL A 115 -3.02 22.84 -8.46
CA VAL A 115 -1.67 22.70 -9.04
C VAL A 115 -1.82 22.14 -10.45
N GLU A 116 -1.26 22.84 -11.44
CA GLU A 116 -1.11 22.32 -12.79
C GLU A 116 -0.01 21.24 -12.83
N HIS A 117 -0.14 20.27 -13.75
CA HIS A 117 0.88 19.24 -13.99
C HIS A 117 1.25 18.42 -12.74
N ARG A 118 0.25 17.98 -12.00
CA ARG A 118 0.43 17.08 -10.85
C ARG A 118 1.03 15.74 -11.29
N LYS A 119 2.03 15.28 -10.57
CA LYS A 119 2.74 14.03 -10.88
C LYS A 119 2.70 13.08 -9.69
N PHE A 120 2.54 11.79 -9.97
CA PHE A 120 2.59 10.75 -8.97
C PHE A 120 3.63 9.69 -9.37
N LEU A 121 4.52 9.36 -8.45
CA LEU A 121 5.55 8.35 -8.69
C LEU A 121 4.99 6.96 -8.41
N CYS A 122 5.07 6.09 -9.39
CA CYS A 122 4.54 4.73 -9.34
C CYS A 122 5.69 3.73 -9.35
N PRO A 123 6.13 3.18 -8.21
CA PRO A 123 7.08 2.08 -8.17
C PRO A 123 6.50 0.85 -8.88
N VAL A 124 7.22 0.30 -9.86
CA VAL A 124 6.75 -0.81 -10.69
C VAL A 124 7.78 -1.96 -10.65
N PRO A 125 7.35 -3.20 -10.36
CA PRO A 125 5.99 -3.67 -10.12
C PRO A 125 5.43 -3.16 -8.76
N GLY A 126 4.13 -2.87 -8.72
CA GLY A 126 3.45 -2.33 -7.54
C GLY A 126 1.95 -2.61 -7.59
N TYR A 127 1.24 -2.15 -6.55
CA TYR A 127 -0.21 -2.31 -6.47
C TYR A 127 -0.93 -1.24 -7.29
N ASP A 128 -1.45 -1.63 -8.44
CA ASP A 128 -2.04 -0.75 -9.46
C ASP A 128 -3.25 0.07 -9.01
N ARG A 129 -3.95 -0.36 -7.95
CA ARG A 129 -5.12 0.37 -7.41
C ARG A 129 -4.76 1.75 -6.87
N HIS A 130 -3.58 1.88 -6.27
CA HIS A 130 -3.08 3.18 -5.81
C HIS A 130 -2.85 4.12 -6.98
N PHE A 131 -2.33 3.60 -8.08
CA PHE A 131 -2.08 4.38 -9.30
C PHE A 131 -3.39 4.83 -9.93
N ALA A 132 -4.37 3.92 -10.04
CA ALA A 132 -5.69 4.26 -10.58
C ALA A 132 -6.42 5.36 -9.79
N ILE A 133 -6.29 5.39 -8.46
CA ILE A 133 -6.86 6.46 -7.62
C ILE A 133 -6.27 7.82 -8.02
N THR A 134 -4.95 7.90 -8.16
CA THR A 134 -4.27 9.16 -8.48
C THR A 134 -4.47 9.57 -9.93
N GLU A 135 -4.52 8.61 -10.85
CA GLU A 135 -4.84 8.87 -12.26
C GLU A 135 -6.23 9.47 -12.42
N GLU A 136 -7.25 8.88 -11.76
CA GLU A 136 -8.61 9.39 -11.77
C GLU A 136 -8.73 10.80 -11.20
N MET A 137 -7.87 11.14 -10.24
CA MET A 137 -7.76 12.50 -9.68
C MET A 137 -6.90 13.46 -10.53
N GLY A 138 -6.52 13.05 -11.75
CA GLY A 138 -5.84 13.90 -12.72
C GLY A 138 -4.34 14.06 -12.49
N PHE A 139 -3.68 13.09 -11.84
CA PHE A 139 -2.22 13.06 -11.78
C PHE A 139 -1.63 12.39 -13.02
N GLU A 140 -0.53 12.93 -13.52
CA GLU A 140 0.34 12.24 -14.46
C GLU A 140 1.13 11.15 -13.72
N LEU A 141 0.96 9.88 -14.13
CA LEU A 141 1.66 8.76 -13.52
C LEU A 141 3.06 8.61 -14.10
N ILE A 142 4.06 8.57 -13.22
CA ILE A 142 5.46 8.34 -13.59
C ILE A 142 5.89 6.97 -13.07
N SER A 143 6.01 6.00 -13.97
CA SER A 143 6.53 4.67 -13.63
C SER A 143 8.00 4.75 -13.24
N VAL A 144 8.33 4.20 -12.07
CA VAL A 144 9.68 4.09 -11.54
C VAL A 144 10.01 2.60 -11.39
N PRO A 145 10.89 2.03 -12.24
CA PRO A 145 11.28 0.64 -12.14
C PRO A 145 11.96 0.36 -10.79
N MET A 146 11.53 -0.72 -10.12
CA MET A 146 12.22 -1.21 -8.94
C MET A 146 13.39 -2.12 -9.34
N SER A 147 14.51 -2.02 -8.62
CA SER A 147 15.62 -2.97 -8.74
C SER A 147 15.28 -4.25 -7.98
N PRO A 148 15.77 -5.43 -8.45
CA PRO A 148 15.70 -6.67 -7.67
C PRO A 148 16.34 -6.56 -6.27
N ASP A 149 17.30 -5.67 -6.10
CA ASP A 149 18.04 -5.44 -4.85
C ASP A 149 17.37 -4.42 -3.92
N GLY A 150 16.14 -3.95 -4.27
CA GLY A 150 15.36 -3.02 -3.44
C GLY A 150 15.18 -1.62 -4.04
N PHE A 151 14.70 -0.70 -3.20
CA PHE A 151 14.37 0.67 -3.60
C PHE A 151 15.62 1.53 -3.80
N LEU A 152 16.16 1.57 -5.00
CA LEU A 152 17.06 2.65 -5.40
C LEU A 152 16.35 3.55 -6.42
N ILE A 153 15.45 4.38 -5.92
CA ILE A 153 14.97 5.52 -6.71
C ILE A 153 16.09 6.56 -6.68
N SER A 154 16.94 6.54 -7.69
CA SER A 154 17.84 7.67 -7.90
C SER A 154 16.99 8.92 -8.18
N VAL A 155 17.12 9.94 -7.34
CA VAL A 155 16.48 11.25 -7.55
C VAL A 155 16.81 11.82 -8.93
N SER A 156 17.95 11.46 -9.51
CA SER A 156 18.34 11.78 -10.88
C SER A 156 17.41 11.19 -11.94
N THR A 157 16.88 9.97 -11.71
CA THR A 157 15.93 9.31 -12.63
C THR A 157 14.58 10.03 -12.66
N ILE A 158 14.18 10.62 -11.56
CA ILE A 158 12.94 11.39 -11.44
C ILE A 158 13.06 12.74 -12.16
N ARG A 159 14.23 13.39 -12.07
CA ARG A 159 14.49 14.71 -12.67
C ARG A 159 14.72 14.67 -14.18
N SER A 160 15.11 13.54 -14.75
CA SER A 160 15.55 13.43 -16.15
C SER A 160 14.46 13.09 -17.16
N LYS A 161 13.21 12.84 -16.76
CA LYS A 161 12.13 12.61 -17.73
C LYS A 161 11.54 13.93 -18.20
N PRO A 162 11.78 14.33 -19.47
CA PRO A 162 11.17 15.54 -20.02
C PRO A 162 9.66 15.37 -20.15
N HIS A 163 8.95 16.44 -19.95
CA HIS A 163 7.52 16.59 -20.21
C HIS A 163 7.23 16.15 -21.65
N ARG A 164 6.58 14.99 -21.85
CA ARG A 164 5.98 14.69 -23.15
C ARG A 164 4.72 15.54 -23.28
N SER A 165 4.81 16.63 -24.02
CA SER A 165 3.64 17.32 -24.50
C SER A 165 2.85 16.34 -25.39
N GLN A 166 1.69 15.92 -24.93
CA GLN A 166 0.71 15.28 -25.79
C GLN A 166 0.23 16.37 -26.78
N LYS A 167 0.49 16.12 -28.06
CA LYS A 167 -0.17 16.83 -29.17
C LYS A 167 -1.49 16.13 -29.47
#